data_3419e52cb46e1dea17a2fa7d65f06566
#
_entry.id   3419e52cb46e1dea17a2fa7d65f06566
#
_cell.length_a   1.000
_cell.length_b   1.000
_cell.length_c   1.000
_cell.angle_alpha   90.00
_cell.angle_beta   90.00
_cell.angle_gamma   90.00
#
_symmetry.space_group_name_H-M   'P 1'
#
loop_
_entity.id
_entity.type
_entity.pdbx_description
1 polymer ?
#
loop_
_entity_poly.entity_id
_entity_poly.type
_entity_poly.pdbx_seq_one_letter_code
_entity_poly.pdbx_strand_id
1 'polypeptide(L)'
;MAFLEVNNVSKQFGGLSAVSNVNFHVERGEIVSIIGPNGAGKTTIFNLLTGVYDVTEGTIVFDGEEIQNQKVQHIVNAGIARTFQNIRLFKNMRTIENVMIGYHQNTKYNTFDLIFRTPRFRKYEKEAHLKALEVLESLGFGKYIHTYAGNLPYGEQRKLEIARAIATGAKLLLLDEPAAGMNPQESEELLKFIKGLQAQGFTIILIEHDMSVVMNISDRIYVLDHGKMIADGLPEEIANNQTVVEAYLGKSEDDADD
;
A
#
# COMPACT_ATOMS: atom_id res chain seq x y z
N MET A 1 -1.71 -13.01 17.57
CA MET A 1 -1.41 -11.57 17.53
C MET A 1 -1.53 -11.16 16.10
N ALA A 2 -2.34 -10.16 15.85
CA ALA A 2 -2.49 -9.62 14.51
C ALA A 2 -1.13 -9.10 13.97
N PHE A 3 -1.00 -9.02 12.66
CA PHE A 3 0.24 -8.57 12.02
C PHE A 3 0.40 -7.05 12.07
N LEU A 4 -0.73 -6.34 11.93
CA LEU A 4 -0.84 -4.90 12.17
C LEU A 4 -2.02 -4.67 13.13
N GLU A 5 -1.82 -3.85 14.14
CA GLU A 5 -2.86 -3.41 15.08
C GLU A 5 -2.85 -1.89 15.16
N VAL A 6 -4.02 -1.30 14.98
CA VAL A 6 -4.25 0.14 15.10
C VAL A 6 -5.27 0.35 16.22
N ASN A 7 -4.83 0.96 17.32
CA ASN A 7 -5.60 1.03 18.56
C ASN A 7 -5.86 2.49 18.95
N ASN A 8 -7.14 2.91 18.92
CA ASN A 8 -7.63 4.23 19.31
C ASN A 8 -6.88 5.39 18.64
N VAL A 9 -6.49 5.19 17.37
CA VAL A 9 -5.68 6.16 16.64
C VAL A 9 -6.50 7.36 16.23
N SER A 10 -5.98 8.55 16.59
CA SER A 10 -6.56 9.84 16.25
C SER A 10 -5.50 10.75 15.61
N LYS A 11 -5.93 11.58 14.66
CA LYS A 11 -5.11 12.62 14.04
C LYS A 11 -5.86 13.94 13.97
N GLN A 12 -5.27 14.96 14.58
CA GLN A 12 -5.78 16.33 14.54
C GLN A 12 -4.82 17.23 13.78
N PHE A 13 -5.37 18.14 12.97
CA PHE A 13 -4.66 19.22 12.29
C PHE A 13 -5.24 20.55 12.78
N GLY A 14 -4.56 21.22 13.72
CA GLY A 14 -5.14 22.39 14.38
C GLY A 14 -6.45 22.04 15.07
N GLY A 15 -7.55 22.66 14.66
CA GLY A 15 -8.89 22.40 15.20
C GLY A 15 -9.70 21.30 14.48
N LEU A 16 -9.17 20.73 13.39
CA LEU A 16 -9.85 19.72 12.58
C LEU A 16 -9.38 18.31 12.96
N SER A 17 -10.31 17.41 13.34
CA SER A 17 -10.03 16.01 13.50
C SER A 17 -10.20 15.28 12.16
N ALA A 18 -9.09 14.85 11.56
CA ALA A 18 -9.10 14.12 10.31
C ALA A 18 -9.34 12.61 10.48
N VAL A 19 -8.95 12.06 11.64
CA VAL A 19 -9.18 10.66 12.06
C VAL A 19 -9.43 10.68 13.56
N SER A 20 -10.42 9.94 14.03
CA SER A 20 -10.90 9.96 15.41
C SER A 20 -11.17 8.56 15.93
N ASN A 21 -10.37 8.12 16.90
CA ASN A 21 -10.53 6.86 17.63
C ASN A 21 -10.68 5.63 16.70
N VAL A 22 -9.86 5.56 15.65
CA VAL A 22 -9.90 4.46 14.68
C VAL A 22 -9.22 3.23 15.25
N ASN A 23 -9.90 2.09 15.12
CA ASN A 23 -9.45 0.77 15.54
C ASN A 23 -9.59 -0.22 14.40
N PHE A 24 -8.53 -0.92 14.04
CA PHE A 24 -8.57 -2.04 13.10
C PHE A 24 -7.32 -2.92 13.23
N HIS A 25 -7.40 -4.11 12.68
CA HIS A 25 -6.27 -5.04 12.64
C HIS A 25 -6.17 -5.74 11.29
N VAL A 26 -4.99 -6.27 10.98
CA VAL A 26 -4.73 -7.03 9.77
C VAL A 26 -3.95 -8.27 10.13
N GLU A 27 -4.38 -9.43 9.65
CA GLU A 27 -3.68 -10.70 9.83
C GLU A 27 -2.60 -10.91 8.74
N ARG A 28 -1.65 -11.79 9.00
CA ARG A 28 -0.63 -12.11 7.99
C ARG A 28 -1.24 -12.80 6.76
N GLY A 29 -0.87 -12.32 5.57
CA GLY A 29 -1.38 -12.86 4.30
C GLY A 29 -2.83 -12.45 3.99
N GLU A 30 -3.39 -11.50 4.73
CA GLU A 30 -4.73 -10.94 4.49
C GLU A 30 -4.67 -9.78 3.49
N ILE A 31 -5.68 -9.68 2.64
CA ILE A 31 -5.97 -8.48 1.86
C ILE A 31 -7.11 -7.73 2.54
N VAL A 32 -6.81 -6.58 3.09
CA VAL A 32 -7.77 -5.70 3.74
C VAL A 32 -8.00 -4.47 2.88
N SER A 33 -9.26 -4.10 2.65
CA SER A 33 -9.59 -2.82 2.02
C SER A 33 -10.07 -1.81 3.05
N ILE A 34 -9.61 -0.56 2.90
CA ILE A 34 -10.13 0.61 3.62
C ILE A 34 -10.88 1.46 2.60
N ILE A 35 -12.20 1.55 2.77
CA ILE A 35 -13.09 2.28 1.87
C ILE A 35 -13.81 3.43 2.58
N GLY A 36 -14.53 4.24 1.84
CA GLY A 36 -15.32 5.36 2.36
C GLY A 36 -15.38 6.53 1.38
N PRO A 37 -16.25 7.51 1.60
CA PRO A 37 -16.39 8.69 0.76
C PRO A 37 -15.09 9.51 0.64
N ASN A 38 -15.08 10.47 -0.29
CA ASN A 38 -13.97 11.42 -0.38
C ASN A 38 -13.92 12.27 0.89
N GLY A 39 -12.71 12.45 1.44
CA GLY A 39 -12.54 13.16 2.71
C GLY A 39 -12.78 12.30 3.96
N ALA A 40 -13.14 11.03 3.86
CA ALA A 40 -13.38 10.15 5.01
C ALA A 40 -12.16 9.89 5.90
N GLY A 41 -10.93 10.23 5.46
CA GLY A 41 -9.70 10.05 6.25
C GLY A 41 -8.79 8.90 5.79
N LYS A 42 -9.12 8.18 4.71
CA LYS A 42 -8.37 7.02 4.20
C LYS A 42 -6.88 7.32 3.97
N THR A 43 -6.59 8.37 3.21
CA THR A 43 -5.20 8.80 2.92
C THR A 43 -4.47 9.25 4.20
N THR A 44 -5.22 9.82 5.18
CA THR A 44 -4.65 10.17 6.49
C THR A 44 -4.18 8.92 7.22
N ILE A 45 -4.97 7.83 7.23
CA ILE A 45 -4.56 6.55 7.81
C ILE A 45 -3.29 6.03 7.13
N PHE A 46 -3.20 6.02 5.81
CA PHE A 46 -1.98 5.61 5.11
C PHE A 46 -0.76 6.49 5.48
N ASN A 47 -0.97 7.79 5.64
CA ASN A 47 0.09 8.70 6.06
C ASN A 47 0.55 8.44 7.52
N LEU A 48 -0.36 8.03 8.41
CA LEU A 48 -0.04 7.62 9.78
C LEU A 48 0.74 6.29 9.80
N LEU A 49 0.27 5.29 9.04
CA LEU A 49 0.94 3.98 8.94
C LEU A 49 2.36 4.07 8.33
N THR A 50 2.62 5.09 7.53
CA THR A 50 3.92 5.29 6.86
C THR A 50 4.80 6.33 7.53
N GLY A 51 4.38 6.92 8.67
CA GLY A 51 5.15 7.93 9.40
C GLY A 51 5.31 9.27 8.66
N VAL A 52 4.45 9.53 7.66
CA VAL A 52 4.37 10.85 7.00
C VAL A 52 3.69 11.86 7.93
N TYR A 53 2.74 11.39 8.74
CA TYR A 53 2.11 12.15 9.81
C TYR A 53 2.32 11.46 11.15
N ASP A 54 2.55 12.26 12.19
CA ASP A 54 2.55 11.78 13.57
C ASP A 54 1.12 11.53 14.05
N VAL A 55 0.93 10.45 14.80
CA VAL A 55 -0.30 10.14 15.54
C VAL A 55 -0.47 11.16 16.66
N THR A 56 -1.68 11.69 16.84
CA THR A 56 -1.99 12.57 17.97
C THR A 56 -2.28 11.78 19.22
N GLU A 57 -3.07 10.70 19.09
CA GLU A 57 -3.43 9.78 20.17
C GLU A 57 -3.54 8.35 19.64
N GLY A 58 -3.30 7.36 20.51
CA GLY A 58 -3.39 5.94 20.18
C GLY A 58 -2.06 5.33 19.80
N THR A 59 -2.08 4.05 19.42
CA THR A 59 -0.89 3.24 19.12
C THR A 59 -1.04 2.48 17.81
N ILE A 60 0.07 2.26 17.12
CA ILE A 60 0.16 1.41 15.94
C ILE A 60 1.25 0.38 16.20
N VAL A 61 0.88 -0.91 16.19
CA VAL A 61 1.80 -2.03 16.40
C VAL A 61 1.91 -2.82 15.11
N PHE A 62 3.11 -2.99 14.59
CA PHE A 62 3.41 -3.78 13.41
C PHE A 62 4.43 -4.87 13.73
N ASP A 63 4.09 -6.13 13.46
CA ASP A 63 4.93 -7.30 13.72
C ASP A 63 5.45 -7.37 15.18
N GLY A 64 4.62 -6.88 16.14
CA GLY A 64 4.94 -6.82 17.56
C GLY A 64 5.75 -5.60 18.01
N GLU A 65 6.07 -4.66 17.11
CA GLU A 65 6.80 -3.42 17.38
C GLU A 65 5.89 -2.20 17.26
N GLU A 66 5.96 -1.27 18.23
CA GLU A 66 5.28 0.03 18.11
C GLU A 66 5.97 0.92 17.09
N ILE A 67 5.20 1.36 16.07
CA ILE A 67 5.73 2.15 14.94
C ILE A 67 5.17 3.57 14.85
N GLN A 68 4.20 3.95 15.71
CA GLN A 68 3.67 5.32 15.69
C GLN A 68 4.78 6.33 15.94
N ASN A 69 4.70 7.46 15.22
CA ASN A 69 5.63 8.59 15.33
C ASN A 69 7.10 8.23 15.03
N GLN A 70 7.33 7.08 14.40
CA GLN A 70 8.64 6.69 13.90
C GLN A 70 8.91 7.35 12.53
N LYS A 71 10.18 7.56 12.24
CA LYS A 71 10.58 8.10 10.93
C LYS A 71 10.21 7.13 9.80
N VAL A 72 9.83 7.67 8.63
CA VAL A 72 9.51 6.89 7.42
C VAL A 72 10.54 5.80 7.13
N GLN A 73 11.83 6.12 7.28
CA GLN A 73 12.91 5.16 7.03
C GLN A 73 12.87 3.96 8.00
N HIS A 74 12.50 4.18 9.27
CA HIS A 74 12.34 3.11 10.24
C HIS A 74 11.19 2.18 9.85
N ILE A 75 10.04 2.77 9.48
CA ILE A 75 8.84 2.03 9.06
C ILE A 75 9.09 1.19 7.80
N VAL A 76 9.80 1.76 6.82
CA VAL A 76 10.19 1.01 5.62
C VAL A 76 11.14 -0.15 5.98
N ASN A 77 12.09 0.08 6.88
CA ASN A 77 13.02 -0.97 7.35
C ASN A 77 12.30 -2.07 8.17
N ALA A 78 11.22 -1.73 8.88
CA ALA A 78 10.38 -2.69 9.57
C ALA A 78 9.62 -3.61 8.59
N GLY A 79 9.42 -3.16 7.35
CA GLY A 79 8.81 -3.96 6.28
C GLY A 79 7.45 -3.45 5.79
N ILE A 80 7.16 -2.17 5.94
CA ILE A 80 5.97 -1.52 5.35
C ILE A 80 6.40 -0.71 4.12
N ALA A 81 5.79 -0.97 2.97
CA ALA A 81 6.00 -0.17 1.78
C ALA A 81 4.67 0.31 1.20
N ARG A 82 4.67 1.50 0.61
CA ARG A 82 3.50 2.13 0.00
C ARG A 82 3.75 2.46 -1.46
N THR A 83 2.77 2.17 -2.31
CA THR A 83 2.64 2.78 -3.64
C THR A 83 1.84 4.08 -3.54
N PHE A 84 1.92 4.92 -4.55
CA PHE A 84 1.18 6.18 -4.58
C PHE A 84 0.13 6.14 -5.68
N GLN A 85 -0.93 6.93 -5.55
CA GLN A 85 -1.98 7.06 -6.55
C GLN A 85 -1.41 7.38 -7.95
N ASN A 86 -0.47 8.31 -8.04
CA ASN A 86 0.27 8.58 -9.27
C ASN A 86 1.52 7.70 -9.35
N ILE A 87 1.70 6.98 -10.44
CA ILE A 87 2.87 6.11 -10.67
C ILE A 87 4.17 6.92 -10.59
N ARG A 88 5.05 6.53 -9.66
CA ARG A 88 6.35 7.18 -9.41
C ARG A 88 7.50 6.29 -9.86
N LEU A 89 7.56 5.99 -11.16
CA LEU A 89 8.68 5.26 -11.75
C LEU A 89 9.73 6.21 -12.34
N PHE A 90 10.96 5.74 -12.36
CA PHE A 90 12.05 6.38 -13.13
C PHE A 90 11.91 5.97 -14.59
N LYS A 91 11.13 6.73 -15.36
CA LYS A 91 10.70 6.40 -16.73
C LYS A 91 11.87 6.17 -17.69
N ASN A 92 12.98 6.86 -17.49
CA ASN A 92 14.20 6.76 -18.30
C ASN A 92 15.17 5.67 -17.80
N MET A 93 14.75 4.85 -16.83
CA MET A 93 15.49 3.69 -16.35
C MET A 93 14.77 2.42 -16.80
N ARG A 94 15.53 1.34 -16.93
CA ARG A 94 14.97 0.02 -17.27
C ARG A 94 14.16 -0.54 -16.12
N THR A 95 13.30 -1.50 -16.43
CA THR A 95 12.47 -2.24 -15.43
C THR A 95 13.34 -2.77 -14.30
N ILE A 96 14.41 -3.47 -14.60
CA ILE A 96 15.34 -4.02 -13.60
C ILE A 96 15.99 -2.93 -12.74
N GLU A 97 16.39 -1.82 -13.34
CA GLU A 97 17.02 -0.72 -12.62
C GLU A 97 16.05 -0.05 -11.62
N ASN A 98 14.76 0.07 -11.99
CA ASN A 98 13.72 0.53 -11.07
C ASN A 98 13.58 -0.37 -9.84
N VAL A 99 13.62 -1.69 -10.00
CA VAL A 99 13.53 -2.65 -8.90
C VAL A 99 14.81 -2.63 -8.05
N MET A 100 16.01 -2.52 -8.68
CA MET A 100 17.27 -2.39 -7.96
C MET A 100 17.29 -1.19 -7.00
N ILE A 101 16.64 -0.06 -7.34
CA ILE A 101 16.55 1.10 -6.44
C ILE A 101 15.86 0.71 -5.12
N GLY A 102 14.80 -0.12 -5.16
CA GLY A 102 14.16 -0.65 -3.95
C GLY A 102 15.13 -1.40 -3.05
N TYR A 103 16.09 -2.08 -3.63
CA TYR A 103 17.13 -2.85 -2.92
C TYR A 103 18.20 -1.96 -2.28
N HIS A 104 18.46 -0.76 -2.82
CA HIS A 104 19.59 0.07 -2.39
C HIS A 104 19.47 0.56 -0.95
N GLN A 105 18.27 0.65 -0.37
CA GLN A 105 18.13 0.98 1.05
C GLN A 105 18.79 -0.04 1.99
N ASN A 106 18.94 -1.30 1.54
CA ASN A 106 19.57 -2.39 2.29
C ASN A 106 21.08 -2.50 2.04
N THR A 107 21.68 -1.61 1.23
CA THR A 107 23.08 -1.68 0.89
C THR A 107 23.97 -1.11 2.00
N LYS A 108 25.08 -1.80 2.26
CA LYS A 108 26.04 -1.44 3.33
C LYS A 108 27.35 -0.89 2.78
N TYR A 109 27.34 -0.20 1.64
CA TYR A 109 28.48 0.54 1.12
C TYR A 109 28.34 2.05 1.38
N ASN A 110 29.48 2.74 1.48
CA ASN A 110 29.52 4.19 1.71
C ASN A 110 29.81 4.96 0.42
N THR A 111 29.80 6.29 0.49
CA THR A 111 30.08 7.16 -0.65
C THR A 111 31.45 6.95 -1.28
N PHE A 112 32.45 6.57 -0.48
CA PHE A 112 33.79 6.24 -0.98
C PHE A 112 33.75 4.97 -1.85
N ASP A 113 33.07 3.92 -1.37
CA ASP A 113 32.88 2.68 -2.14
C ASP A 113 32.21 2.94 -3.49
N LEU A 114 31.22 3.85 -3.51
CA LEU A 114 30.50 4.25 -4.72
C LEU A 114 31.41 4.96 -5.72
N ILE A 115 32.17 5.99 -5.28
CA ILE A 115 33.04 6.80 -6.14
C ILE A 115 34.14 5.95 -6.73
N PHE A 116 34.80 5.13 -5.90
CA PHE A 116 35.96 4.32 -6.34
C PHE A 116 35.57 2.93 -6.88
N ARG A 117 34.27 2.62 -6.94
CA ARG A 117 33.74 1.33 -7.44
C ARG A 117 34.50 0.13 -6.85
N THR A 118 34.68 0.15 -5.52
CA THR A 118 35.43 -0.87 -4.77
C THR A 118 34.87 -2.29 -5.01
N PRO A 119 35.63 -3.35 -4.68
CA PRO A 119 35.11 -4.72 -4.73
C PRO A 119 33.83 -4.89 -3.90
N ARG A 120 33.70 -4.15 -2.78
CA ARG A 120 32.51 -4.14 -1.93
C ARG A 120 31.30 -3.57 -2.68
N PHE A 121 31.43 -2.42 -3.33
CA PHE A 121 30.40 -1.85 -4.18
C PHE A 121 29.95 -2.84 -5.26
N ARG A 122 30.90 -3.39 -6.03
CA ARG A 122 30.60 -4.35 -7.12
C ARG A 122 29.85 -5.60 -6.61
N LYS A 123 30.19 -6.07 -5.42
CA LYS A 123 29.49 -7.20 -4.81
C LYS A 123 28.03 -6.88 -4.51
N TYR A 124 27.77 -5.74 -3.87
CA TYR A 124 26.39 -5.32 -3.54
C TYR A 124 25.55 -5.02 -4.80
N GLU A 125 26.14 -4.38 -5.82
CA GLU A 125 25.45 -4.15 -7.10
C GLU A 125 25.08 -5.47 -7.78
N LYS A 126 25.97 -6.45 -7.77
CA LYS A 126 25.68 -7.79 -8.30
C LYS A 126 24.57 -8.48 -7.51
N GLU A 127 24.58 -8.40 -6.19
CA GLU A 127 23.54 -8.95 -5.33
C GLU A 127 22.20 -8.27 -5.57
N ALA A 128 22.17 -6.92 -5.67
CA ALA A 128 20.96 -6.16 -5.98
C ALA A 128 20.40 -6.54 -7.36
N HIS A 129 21.26 -6.71 -8.35
CA HIS A 129 20.86 -7.12 -9.70
C HIS A 129 20.24 -8.53 -9.71
N LEU A 130 20.87 -9.51 -9.04
CA LEU A 130 20.36 -10.88 -8.98
C LEU A 130 19.00 -10.94 -8.27
N LYS A 131 18.86 -10.25 -7.15
CA LYS A 131 17.60 -10.17 -6.40
C LYS A 131 16.50 -9.43 -7.18
N ALA A 132 16.86 -8.36 -7.92
CA ALA A 132 15.91 -7.68 -8.79
C ALA A 132 15.42 -8.59 -9.93
N LEU A 133 16.30 -9.41 -10.49
CA LEU A 133 15.93 -10.44 -11.46
C LEU A 133 14.95 -11.45 -10.86
N GLU A 134 15.28 -12.00 -9.70
CA GLU A 134 14.46 -12.98 -8.99
C GLU A 134 13.03 -12.43 -8.72
N VAL A 135 12.94 -11.19 -8.22
CA VAL A 135 11.65 -10.51 -8.03
C VAL A 135 10.89 -10.36 -9.35
N LEU A 136 11.55 -9.86 -10.39
CA LEU A 136 10.90 -9.64 -11.69
C LEU A 136 10.45 -10.95 -12.36
N GLU A 137 11.23 -12.01 -12.26
CA GLU A 137 10.87 -13.33 -12.77
C GLU A 137 9.69 -13.92 -12.02
N SER A 138 9.69 -13.85 -10.67
CA SER A 138 8.59 -14.35 -9.83
C SER A 138 7.27 -13.62 -10.10
N LEU A 139 7.33 -12.36 -10.56
CA LEU A 139 6.18 -11.53 -10.88
C LEU A 139 5.81 -11.52 -12.37
N GLY A 140 6.47 -12.34 -13.20
CA GLY A 140 6.14 -12.50 -14.61
C GLY A 140 6.68 -11.40 -15.54
N PHE A 141 7.64 -10.59 -15.09
CA PHE A 141 8.25 -9.52 -15.88
C PHE A 141 9.34 -9.96 -16.87
N GLY A 142 9.58 -11.26 -17.04
CA GLY A 142 10.70 -11.79 -17.82
C GLY A 142 10.92 -11.10 -19.18
N LYS A 143 9.83 -10.86 -19.94
CA LYS A 143 9.89 -10.18 -21.25
C LYS A 143 10.21 -8.68 -21.18
N TYR A 144 10.07 -8.05 -20.01
CA TYR A 144 10.21 -6.61 -19.84
C TYR A 144 11.46 -6.18 -19.08
N ILE A 145 12.30 -7.10 -18.63
CA ILE A 145 13.47 -6.83 -17.75
C ILE A 145 14.32 -5.65 -18.25
N HIS A 146 14.58 -5.60 -19.55
CA HIS A 146 15.43 -4.57 -20.17
C HIS A 146 14.66 -3.42 -20.83
N THR A 147 13.32 -3.43 -20.76
CA THR A 147 12.47 -2.37 -21.30
C THR A 147 12.56 -1.14 -20.39
N TYR A 148 12.60 0.06 -20.98
CA TYR A 148 12.49 1.30 -20.21
C TYR A 148 11.10 1.38 -19.57
N ALA A 149 11.06 1.77 -18.29
CA ALA A 149 9.81 1.79 -17.52
C ALA A 149 8.73 2.69 -18.14
N GLY A 150 9.13 3.80 -18.78
CA GLY A 150 8.22 4.68 -19.49
C GLY A 150 7.59 4.09 -20.76
N ASN A 151 8.15 3.00 -21.31
CA ASN A 151 7.64 2.31 -22.50
C ASN A 151 6.75 1.11 -22.18
N LEU A 152 6.55 0.81 -20.90
CA LEU A 152 5.64 -0.25 -20.49
C LEU A 152 4.18 0.20 -20.65
N PRO A 153 3.23 -0.73 -20.95
CA PRO A 153 1.82 -0.48 -20.81
C PRO A 153 1.48 0.01 -19.40
N TYR A 154 0.40 0.79 -19.24
CA TYR A 154 0.06 1.42 -17.96
C TYR A 154 -0.10 0.40 -16.82
N GLY A 155 -0.81 -0.70 -17.06
CA GLY A 155 -0.96 -1.78 -16.08
C GLY A 155 0.38 -2.40 -15.66
N GLU A 156 1.31 -2.57 -16.59
CA GLU A 156 2.65 -3.09 -16.28
C GLU A 156 3.50 -2.06 -15.52
N GLN A 157 3.33 -0.76 -15.76
CA GLN A 157 3.98 0.27 -14.95
C GLN A 157 3.50 0.20 -13.49
N ARG A 158 2.20 -0.01 -13.24
CA ARG A 158 1.65 -0.17 -11.89
C ARG A 158 2.20 -1.42 -11.19
N LYS A 159 2.22 -2.56 -11.89
CA LYS A 159 2.83 -3.80 -11.37
C LYS A 159 4.32 -3.61 -11.06
N LEU A 160 5.06 -2.86 -11.89
CA LEU A 160 6.47 -2.54 -11.67
C LEU A 160 6.67 -1.64 -10.42
N GLU A 161 5.77 -0.70 -10.16
CA GLU A 161 5.81 0.11 -8.93
C GLU A 161 5.66 -0.77 -7.68
N ILE A 162 4.74 -1.75 -7.71
CA ILE A 162 4.57 -2.74 -6.65
C ILE A 162 5.83 -3.63 -6.52
N ALA A 163 6.40 -4.09 -7.65
CA ALA A 163 7.64 -4.87 -7.65
C ALA A 163 8.81 -4.11 -7.00
N ARG A 164 8.91 -2.81 -7.24
CA ARG A 164 9.90 -1.95 -6.58
C ARG A 164 9.64 -1.84 -5.07
N ALA A 165 8.37 -1.75 -4.64
CA ALA A 165 8.02 -1.76 -3.23
C ALA A 165 8.37 -3.10 -2.57
N ILE A 166 8.13 -4.23 -3.21
CA ILE A 166 8.53 -5.57 -2.74
C ILE A 166 10.05 -5.65 -2.57
N ALA A 167 10.83 -5.10 -3.50
CA ALA A 167 12.30 -5.11 -3.46
C ALA A 167 12.89 -4.37 -2.25
N THR A 168 12.13 -3.55 -1.54
CA THR A 168 12.56 -2.96 -0.26
C THR A 168 12.62 -3.98 0.88
N GLY A 169 12.10 -5.18 0.68
CA GLY A 169 11.92 -6.20 1.72
C GLY A 169 10.58 -6.07 2.45
N ALA A 170 9.60 -5.42 1.83
CA ALA A 170 8.27 -5.21 2.41
C ALA A 170 7.58 -6.55 2.72
N LYS A 171 6.93 -6.60 3.88
CA LYS A 171 6.04 -7.67 4.32
C LYS A 171 4.58 -7.23 4.26
N LEU A 172 4.34 -5.92 4.39
CA LEU A 172 3.05 -5.25 4.26
C LEU A 172 3.11 -4.23 3.14
N LEU A 173 2.22 -4.37 2.16
CA LEU A 173 2.07 -3.46 1.03
C LEU A 173 0.82 -2.58 1.24
N LEU A 174 1.01 -1.27 1.18
CA LEU A 174 -0.06 -0.29 1.20
C LEU A 174 -0.28 0.19 -0.24
N LEU A 175 -1.40 -0.18 -0.85
CA LEU A 175 -1.74 0.14 -2.23
C LEU A 175 -2.83 1.23 -2.26
N ASP A 176 -2.48 2.40 -2.79
CA ASP A 176 -3.34 3.58 -2.83
C ASP A 176 -3.95 3.71 -4.24
N GLU A 177 -5.23 3.36 -4.38
CA GLU A 177 -6.01 3.35 -5.62
C GLU A 177 -5.24 2.72 -6.80
N PRO A 178 -4.78 1.46 -6.67
CA PRO A 178 -3.91 0.87 -7.67
C PRO A 178 -4.58 0.65 -9.02
N ALA A 179 -5.90 0.52 -9.08
CA ALA A 179 -6.67 0.34 -10.33
C ALA A 179 -7.11 1.66 -10.99
N ALA A 180 -6.79 2.82 -10.36
CA ALA A 180 -7.23 4.11 -10.88
C ALA A 180 -6.75 4.37 -12.32
N GLY A 181 -7.66 4.76 -13.20
CA GLY A 181 -7.38 5.08 -14.60
C GLY A 181 -7.16 3.87 -15.51
N MET A 182 -7.40 2.66 -15.04
CA MET A 182 -7.33 1.42 -15.83
C MET A 182 -8.66 1.12 -16.51
N ASN A 183 -8.59 0.46 -17.67
CA ASN A 183 -9.76 -0.17 -18.26
C ASN A 183 -10.12 -1.46 -17.49
N PRO A 184 -11.34 -2.04 -17.68
CA PRO A 184 -11.78 -3.21 -16.93
C PRO A 184 -10.85 -4.43 -17.06
N GLN A 185 -10.26 -4.66 -18.23
CA GLN A 185 -9.34 -5.77 -18.47
C GLN A 185 -8.02 -5.57 -17.72
N GLU A 186 -7.46 -4.36 -17.75
CA GLU A 186 -6.24 -4.02 -17.01
C GLU A 186 -6.46 -4.15 -15.49
N SER A 187 -7.64 -3.70 -15.00
CA SER A 187 -8.02 -3.85 -13.60
C SER A 187 -8.08 -5.32 -13.19
N GLU A 188 -8.74 -6.17 -13.98
CA GLU A 188 -8.83 -7.61 -13.71
C GLU A 188 -7.43 -8.27 -13.68
N GLU A 189 -6.54 -7.92 -14.61
CA GLU A 189 -5.16 -8.40 -14.63
C GLU A 189 -4.37 -7.95 -13.41
N LEU A 190 -4.58 -6.70 -12.95
CA LEU A 190 -3.96 -6.20 -11.73
C LEU A 190 -4.50 -6.91 -10.49
N LEU A 191 -5.80 -7.16 -10.40
CA LEU A 191 -6.39 -7.91 -9.28
C LEU A 191 -5.85 -9.34 -9.20
N LYS A 192 -5.72 -10.03 -10.33
CA LYS A 192 -5.08 -11.35 -10.39
C LYS A 192 -3.63 -11.29 -9.92
N PHE A 193 -2.90 -10.25 -10.30
CA PHE A 193 -1.53 -10.01 -9.85
C PHE A 193 -1.46 -9.80 -8.33
N ILE A 194 -2.34 -8.96 -7.75
CA ILE A 194 -2.38 -8.70 -6.30
C ILE A 194 -2.77 -9.97 -5.52
N LYS A 195 -3.74 -10.74 -5.99
CA LYS A 195 -4.08 -12.06 -5.41
C LYS A 195 -2.90 -13.04 -5.48
N GLY A 196 -2.12 -12.99 -6.57
CA GLY A 196 -0.88 -13.76 -6.69
C GLY A 196 0.19 -13.37 -5.65
N LEU A 197 0.26 -12.10 -5.25
CA LEU A 197 1.13 -11.64 -4.16
C LEU A 197 0.66 -12.18 -2.81
N GLN A 198 -0.65 -12.15 -2.55
CA GLN A 198 -1.22 -12.74 -1.34
C GLN A 198 -0.86 -14.23 -1.23
N ALA A 199 -1.00 -14.98 -2.32
CA ALA A 199 -0.63 -16.41 -2.37
C ALA A 199 0.87 -16.66 -2.11
N GLN A 200 1.73 -15.65 -2.34
CA GLN A 200 3.16 -15.67 -2.00
C GLN A 200 3.42 -15.25 -0.54
N GLY A 201 2.38 -14.93 0.25
CA GLY A 201 2.47 -14.59 1.67
C GLY A 201 2.57 -13.09 1.96
N PHE A 202 2.40 -12.21 0.98
CA PHE A 202 2.32 -10.78 1.23
C PHE A 202 1.01 -10.41 1.92
N THR A 203 1.11 -9.50 2.89
CA THR A 203 -0.06 -8.85 3.50
C THR A 203 -0.30 -7.53 2.79
N ILE A 204 -1.56 -7.18 2.53
CA ILE A 204 -1.88 -6.04 1.66
C ILE A 204 -3.00 -5.22 2.31
N ILE A 205 -2.81 -3.90 2.41
CA ILE A 205 -3.90 -2.96 2.68
C ILE A 205 -4.14 -2.14 1.42
N LEU A 206 -5.38 -2.07 1.01
CA LEU A 206 -5.84 -1.44 -0.22
C LEU A 206 -6.75 -0.26 0.11
N ILE A 207 -6.51 0.91 -0.46
CA ILE A 207 -7.52 1.97 -0.57
C ILE A 207 -8.06 1.91 -1.99
N GLU A 208 -9.38 1.78 -2.12
CA GLU A 208 -10.09 1.82 -3.39
C GLU A 208 -11.46 2.47 -3.22
N HIS A 209 -11.97 3.00 -4.32
CA HIS A 209 -13.30 3.59 -4.39
C HIS A 209 -14.24 2.81 -5.34
N ASP A 210 -13.69 1.93 -6.17
CA ASP A 210 -14.47 1.01 -7.01
C ASP A 210 -14.90 -0.20 -6.18
N MET A 211 -16.19 -0.25 -5.83
CA MET A 211 -16.75 -1.34 -5.03
C MET A 211 -16.61 -2.69 -5.72
N SER A 212 -16.62 -2.75 -7.06
CA SER A 212 -16.43 -4.01 -7.77
C SER A 212 -15.04 -4.58 -7.55
N VAL A 213 -14.02 -3.73 -7.55
CA VAL A 213 -12.64 -4.10 -7.21
C VAL A 213 -12.56 -4.59 -5.77
N VAL A 214 -13.08 -3.80 -4.83
CA VAL A 214 -13.04 -4.08 -3.39
C VAL A 214 -13.69 -5.43 -3.05
N MET A 215 -14.91 -5.68 -3.55
CA MET A 215 -15.67 -6.91 -3.28
C MET A 215 -14.99 -8.17 -3.83
N ASN A 216 -14.25 -8.05 -4.94
CA ASN A 216 -13.60 -9.20 -5.58
C ASN A 216 -12.23 -9.53 -4.98
N ILE A 217 -11.57 -8.58 -4.30
CA ILE A 217 -10.20 -8.79 -3.86
C ILE A 217 -10.05 -8.96 -2.34
N SER A 218 -10.91 -8.34 -1.55
CA SER A 218 -10.74 -8.23 -0.10
C SER A 218 -11.14 -9.49 0.65
N ASP A 219 -10.38 -9.83 1.66
CA ASP A 219 -10.78 -10.80 2.67
C ASP A 219 -11.60 -10.11 3.78
N ARG A 220 -11.31 -8.83 4.04
CA ARG A 220 -12.01 -7.98 5.00
C ARG A 220 -12.03 -6.54 4.52
N ILE A 221 -13.09 -5.83 4.88
CA ILE A 221 -13.29 -4.43 4.52
C ILE A 221 -13.53 -3.61 5.80
N TYR A 222 -12.86 -2.48 5.90
CA TYR A 222 -13.08 -1.44 6.89
C TYR A 222 -13.66 -0.20 6.21
N VAL A 223 -14.76 0.33 6.74
CA VAL A 223 -15.45 1.48 6.16
C VAL A 223 -15.24 2.70 7.03
N LEU A 224 -14.65 3.72 6.44
CA LEU A 224 -14.41 5.02 7.07
C LEU A 224 -15.44 6.05 6.60
N ASP A 225 -15.95 6.84 7.53
CA ASP A 225 -16.71 8.05 7.23
C ASP A 225 -16.38 9.15 8.24
N HIS A 226 -16.17 10.38 7.77
CA HIS A 226 -15.81 11.54 8.60
C HIS A 226 -14.73 11.26 9.67
N GLY A 227 -13.70 10.50 9.30
CA GLY A 227 -12.58 10.14 10.17
C GLY A 227 -12.87 9.05 11.20
N LYS A 228 -14.03 8.39 11.14
CA LYS A 228 -14.43 7.32 12.05
C LYS A 228 -14.68 6.01 11.31
N MET A 229 -14.40 4.90 11.98
CA MET A 229 -14.81 3.59 11.50
C MET A 229 -16.31 3.41 11.73
N ILE A 230 -17.08 3.21 10.65
CA ILE A 230 -18.55 3.04 10.71
C ILE A 230 -18.99 1.60 10.52
N ALA A 231 -18.18 0.77 9.87
CA ALA A 231 -18.44 -0.66 9.69
C ALA A 231 -17.14 -1.41 9.43
N ASP A 232 -17.13 -2.70 9.75
CA ASP A 232 -16.11 -3.66 9.32
C ASP A 232 -16.75 -5.04 9.12
N GLY A 233 -16.18 -5.86 8.26
CA GLY A 233 -16.70 -7.19 7.99
C GLY A 233 -16.22 -7.80 6.68
N LEU A 234 -16.80 -8.92 6.33
CA LEU A 234 -16.61 -9.59 5.05
C LEU A 234 -17.26 -8.78 3.91
N PRO A 235 -16.80 -8.94 2.65
CA PRO A 235 -17.38 -8.21 1.51
C PRO A 235 -18.90 -8.32 1.42
N GLU A 236 -19.47 -9.52 1.62
CA GLU A 236 -20.93 -9.74 1.58
C GLU A 236 -21.68 -9.01 2.70
N GLU A 237 -21.07 -8.90 3.88
CA GLU A 237 -21.66 -8.18 5.02
C GLU A 237 -21.68 -6.68 4.75
N ILE A 238 -20.57 -6.14 4.23
CA ILE A 238 -20.43 -4.71 3.89
C ILE A 238 -21.37 -4.31 2.75
N ALA A 239 -21.53 -5.17 1.71
CA ALA A 239 -22.43 -4.90 0.59
C ALA A 239 -23.89 -4.72 1.01
N ASN A 240 -24.31 -5.38 2.10
CA ASN A 240 -25.68 -5.33 2.63
C ASN A 240 -25.83 -4.41 3.84
N ASN A 241 -24.80 -3.69 4.23
CA ASN A 241 -24.83 -2.83 5.42
C ASN A 241 -25.47 -1.47 5.08
N GLN A 242 -26.63 -1.20 5.67
CA GLN A 242 -27.38 0.02 5.43
C GLN A 242 -26.60 1.29 5.79
N THR A 243 -25.86 1.30 6.88
CA THR A 243 -25.00 2.45 7.28
C THR A 243 -23.95 2.76 6.21
N VAL A 244 -23.39 1.72 5.57
CA VAL A 244 -22.43 1.90 4.47
C VAL A 244 -23.11 2.49 3.24
N VAL A 245 -24.29 1.97 2.88
CA VAL A 245 -25.07 2.48 1.75
C VAL A 245 -25.41 3.96 1.95
N GLU A 246 -25.90 4.34 3.13
CA GLU A 246 -26.24 5.72 3.51
C GLU A 246 -25.01 6.65 3.46
N ALA A 247 -23.83 6.19 3.89
CA ALA A 247 -22.62 6.98 3.85
C ALA A 247 -22.16 7.30 2.41
N TYR A 248 -22.45 6.43 1.43
CA TYR A 248 -22.11 6.65 0.01
C TYR A 248 -23.18 7.41 -0.76
N LEU A 249 -24.45 7.21 -0.44
CA LEU A 249 -25.57 7.88 -1.15
C LEU A 249 -25.89 9.27 -0.56
N GLY A 250 -25.39 9.58 0.63
CA GLY A 250 -25.85 10.68 1.46
C GLY A 250 -27.16 10.31 2.14
N LYS A 251 -27.49 10.95 3.26
CA LYS A 251 -28.82 10.88 3.82
C LYS A 251 -29.77 11.47 2.79
N SER A 252 -30.77 10.72 2.35
CA SER A 252 -31.86 11.29 1.56
C SER A 252 -32.43 12.49 2.36
N GLU A 253 -32.64 13.63 1.70
CA GLU A 253 -33.15 14.88 2.32
C GLU A 253 -34.55 14.74 2.93
N ASP A 254 -35.12 13.54 2.94
CA ASP A 254 -36.47 13.26 3.43
C ASP A 254 -36.59 13.08 4.96
N ASP A 255 -35.48 13.07 5.73
CA ASP A 255 -35.52 12.95 7.20
C ASP A 255 -35.27 14.29 7.95
N ALA A 256 -35.39 15.42 7.27
CA ALA A 256 -35.14 16.75 7.85
C ALA A 256 -36.40 17.51 8.30
N ASP A 257 -37.61 16.89 8.21
CA ASP A 257 -38.86 17.47 8.67
C ASP A 257 -39.63 16.46 9.56
N ASP A 258 -39.24 16.38 10.83
CA ASP A 258 -40.10 16.02 11.95
C ASP A 258 -39.58 16.61 13.29
#